data_d319fd0bbaaabf26d78a5d63153a952d
#
_entry.id   d319fd0bbaaabf26d78a5d63153a952d
#
_cell.length_a   1.000
_cell.length_b   1.000
_cell.length_c   1.000
_cell.angle_alpha   90.00
_cell.angle_beta   90.00
_cell.angle_gamma   90.00
#
_symmetry.space_group_name_H-M   'P 1'
#
loop_
_entity.id
_entity.type
_entity.pdbx_description
1 polymer ?
#
loop_
_entity_poly.entity_id
_entity_poly.type
_entity_poly.pdbx_seq_one_letter_code
_entity_poly.pdbx_strand_id
1 'polypeptide(L)'
;ELKDEVTRFLKDMPDSELPYKVSTGEVTISVANTDFMLPVSKVSELNTQAQKARACGIYFADLNVLKAMKKPTTDIENVLVKLTTDLDIPFAIDIMKESAPANASKEELSKFMKDQENKLIDAMMENDKADVELELLGGMAVEYAIVYANPGLVVKGDAISAGLSENMEKRIGIIQQITADLAKYYPDLEQLGTTIAPLSGMVATINTARESKAKIE
;
A
#
# COMPACT_ATOMS: atom_id res chain seq x y z
N GLU A 1 -8.60 25.05 0.22
CA GLU A 1 -7.86 25.10 1.52
C GLU A 1 -7.74 23.71 2.14
N LEU A 2 -8.85 23.00 2.46
CA LEU A 2 -8.81 21.63 3.01
C LEU A 2 -8.15 20.64 2.04
N LYS A 3 -8.54 20.70 0.75
CA LYS A 3 -7.98 19.85 -0.30
C LYS A 3 -6.46 20.03 -0.45
N ASP A 4 -5.95 21.25 -0.42
CA ASP A 4 -4.52 21.55 -0.53
C ASP A 4 -3.76 21.03 0.69
N GLU A 5 -4.37 21.12 1.87
CA GLU A 5 -3.79 20.60 3.11
C GLU A 5 -3.70 19.08 3.08
N VAL A 6 -4.78 18.38 2.70
CA VAL A 6 -4.80 16.92 2.53
C VAL A 6 -3.77 16.48 1.50
N THR A 7 -3.72 17.15 0.34
CA THR A 7 -2.73 16.85 -0.72
C THR A 7 -1.30 16.97 -0.18
N ARG A 8 -1.01 18.03 0.57
CA ARG A 8 0.32 18.23 1.17
C ARG A 8 0.67 17.10 2.14
N PHE A 9 -0.22 16.75 3.07
CA PHE A 9 0.02 15.67 4.04
C PHE A 9 0.24 14.32 3.37
N LEU A 10 -0.53 14.00 2.33
CA LEU A 10 -0.36 12.77 1.58
C LEU A 10 0.99 12.73 0.83
N LYS A 11 1.41 13.86 0.24
CA LYS A 11 2.70 13.97 -0.44
C LYS A 11 3.90 13.95 0.51
N ASP A 12 3.73 14.44 1.73
CA ASP A 12 4.76 14.40 2.78
C ASP A 12 4.87 13.00 3.44
N MET A 13 3.97 12.09 3.12
CA MET A 13 4.01 10.71 3.62
C MET A 13 5.30 10.02 3.12
N PRO A 14 6.00 9.24 3.97
CA PRO A 14 7.18 8.49 3.55
C PRO A 14 6.86 7.54 2.39
N ASP A 15 7.83 7.23 1.55
CA ASP A 15 7.68 6.28 0.46
C ASP A 15 7.28 4.88 0.98
N SER A 16 6.57 4.12 0.16
CA SER A 16 6.28 2.71 0.48
C SER A 16 7.52 1.85 0.21
N GLU A 17 8.31 1.58 1.25
CA GLU A 17 9.62 0.92 1.09
C GLU A 17 9.54 -0.58 0.82
N LEU A 18 8.47 -1.28 1.24
CA LEU A 18 8.43 -2.74 1.15
C LEU A 18 8.59 -3.28 -0.27
N PRO A 19 7.85 -2.83 -1.30
CA PRO A 19 8.07 -3.30 -2.68
C PRO A 19 9.47 -2.96 -3.19
N TYR A 20 9.99 -1.79 -2.83
CA TYR A 20 11.34 -1.38 -3.17
C TYR A 20 12.39 -2.35 -2.57
N LYS A 21 12.29 -2.66 -1.28
CA LYS A 21 13.19 -3.59 -0.59
C LYS A 21 13.10 -5.02 -1.15
N VAL A 22 11.93 -5.44 -1.62
CA VAL A 22 11.75 -6.70 -2.34
C VAL A 22 12.49 -6.66 -3.69
N SER A 23 12.35 -5.58 -4.45
CA SER A 23 12.99 -5.46 -5.78
C SER A 23 14.51 -5.44 -5.70
N THR A 24 15.09 -4.89 -4.63
CA THR A 24 16.53 -4.84 -4.39
C THR A 24 17.09 -6.11 -3.74
N GLY A 25 16.22 -7.04 -3.33
CA GLY A 25 16.58 -8.28 -2.65
C GLY A 25 17.01 -8.10 -1.19
N GLU A 26 16.79 -6.93 -0.61
CA GLU A 26 16.95 -6.68 0.85
C GLU A 26 15.86 -7.38 1.66
N VAL A 27 14.71 -7.59 1.02
CA VAL A 27 13.62 -8.42 1.52
C VAL A 27 13.33 -9.52 0.49
N THR A 28 13.13 -10.73 0.96
CA THR A 28 12.72 -11.86 0.11
C THR A 28 11.41 -12.45 0.64
N ILE A 29 10.54 -12.87 -0.28
CA ILE A 29 9.27 -13.52 0.05
C ILE A 29 9.30 -14.92 -0.57
N SER A 30 9.05 -15.96 0.23
CA SER A 30 8.99 -17.33 -0.28
C SER A 30 7.83 -17.50 -1.25
N VAL A 31 8.13 -18.05 -2.44
CA VAL A 31 7.16 -18.25 -3.54
C VAL A 31 6.00 -19.18 -3.14
N ALA A 32 6.23 -20.07 -2.16
CA ALA A 32 5.20 -21.01 -1.70
C ALA A 32 4.08 -20.35 -0.87
N ASN A 33 4.19 -19.05 -0.56
CA ASN A 33 3.30 -18.33 0.37
C ASN A 33 2.70 -17.08 -0.25
N THR A 34 1.93 -17.22 -1.34
CA THR A 34 1.06 -16.14 -1.87
C THR A 34 -0.39 -16.27 -1.38
N ASP A 35 -0.66 -17.19 -0.46
CA ASP A 35 -2.01 -17.44 0.10
C ASP A 35 -2.55 -16.26 0.94
N PHE A 36 -1.71 -15.26 1.22
CA PHE A 36 -2.12 -14.01 1.87
C PHE A 36 -2.85 -13.06 0.92
N MET A 37 -2.64 -13.17 -0.38
CA MET A 37 -3.25 -12.27 -1.37
C MET A 37 -4.77 -12.44 -1.42
N LEU A 38 -5.48 -11.33 -1.56
CA LEU A 38 -6.94 -11.35 -1.67
C LEU A 38 -7.34 -12.09 -2.97
N PRO A 39 -8.10 -13.19 -2.89
CA PRO A 39 -8.52 -13.92 -4.08
C PRO A 39 -9.31 -13.03 -5.05
N VAL A 40 -8.96 -13.04 -6.33
CA VAL A 40 -9.63 -12.22 -7.37
C VAL A 40 -11.14 -12.49 -7.47
N SER A 41 -11.60 -13.68 -7.08
CA SER A 41 -13.02 -14.03 -7.00
C SER A 41 -13.81 -13.18 -6.00
N LYS A 42 -13.16 -12.61 -4.99
CA LYS A 42 -13.79 -11.77 -3.97
C LYS A 42 -14.33 -10.44 -4.50
N VAL A 43 -13.85 -9.99 -5.66
CA VAL A 43 -14.33 -8.74 -6.29
C VAL A 43 -15.85 -8.74 -6.53
N SER A 44 -16.43 -9.91 -6.82
CA SER A 44 -17.88 -10.03 -7.04
C SER A 44 -18.72 -9.85 -5.75
N GLU A 45 -18.10 -9.90 -4.59
CA GLU A 45 -18.75 -9.74 -3.28
C GLU A 45 -18.73 -8.28 -2.78
N LEU A 46 -18.00 -7.37 -3.47
CA LEU A 46 -17.85 -5.98 -3.08
C LEU A 46 -19.09 -5.15 -3.50
N ASN A 47 -19.80 -4.59 -2.54
CA ASN A 47 -21.08 -3.94 -2.78
C ASN A 47 -21.03 -2.41 -2.63
N THR A 48 -20.10 -1.86 -1.84
CA THR A 48 -20.00 -0.42 -1.59
C THR A 48 -18.78 0.19 -2.26
N GLN A 49 -18.80 1.50 -2.48
CA GLN A 49 -17.67 2.26 -3.01
C GLN A 49 -16.45 2.12 -2.08
N ALA A 50 -16.63 2.25 -0.77
CA ALA A 50 -15.56 2.09 0.21
C ALA A 50 -14.91 0.70 0.16
N GLN A 51 -15.73 -0.38 0.07
CA GLN A 51 -15.20 -1.74 -0.08
C GLN A 51 -14.39 -1.92 -1.37
N LYS A 52 -14.89 -1.36 -2.49
CA LYS A 52 -14.19 -1.42 -3.78
C LYS A 52 -12.89 -0.63 -3.75
N ALA A 53 -12.87 0.55 -3.16
CA ALA A 53 -11.69 1.39 -3.04
C ALA A 53 -10.62 0.73 -2.15
N ARG A 54 -11.01 0.17 -1.00
CA ARG A 54 -10.12 -0.61 -0.13
C ARG A 54 -9.53 -1.83 -0.83
N ALA A 55 -10.37 -2.60 -1.52
CA ALA A 55 -9.91 -3.75 -2.30
C ALA A 55 -9.00 -3.33 -3.45
N CYS A 56 -9.26 -2.20 -4.10
CA CYS A 56 -8.39 -1.62 -5.12
C CYS A 56 -6.99 -1.35 -4.54
N GLY A 57 -6.90 -0.78 -3.33
CA GLY A 57 -5.64 -0.57 -2.62
C GLY A 57 -4.91 -1.88 -2.31
N ILE A 58 -5.61 -2.90 -1.82
CA ILE A 58 -5.05 -4.25 -1.58
C ILE A 58 -4.45 -4.80 -2.88
N TYR A 59 -5.21 -4.81 -3.98
CA TYR A 59 -4.69 -5.32 -5.25
C TYR A 59 -3.57 -4.46 -5.86
N PHE A 60 -3.52 -3.15 -5.61
CA PHE A 60 -2.34 -2.34 -5.98
C PHE A 60 -1.10 -2.74 -5.17
N ALA A 61 -1.23 -3.01 -3.89
CA ALA A 61 -0.13 -3.51 -3.07
C ALA A 61 0.35 -4.88 -3.58
N ASP A 62 -0.57 -5.81 -3.87
CA ASP A 62 -0.28 -7.11 -4.47
C ASP A 62 0.45 -6.95 -5.80
N LEU A 63 -0.03 -6.06 -6.69
CA LEU A 63 0.60 -5.77 -7.97
C LEU A 63 2.05 -5.32 -7.79
N ASN A 64 2.31 -4.40 -6.85
CA ASN A 64 3.64 -3.89 -6.58
C ASN A 64 4.58 -4.98 -6.04
N VAL A 65 4.08 -5.84 -5.15
CA VAL A 65 4.85 -6.97 -4.61
C VAL A 65 5.14 -8.00 -5.70
N LEU A 66 4.16 -8.37 -6.51
CA LEU A 66 4.35 -9.33 -7.62
C LEU A 66 5.33 -8.80 -8.67
N LYS A 67 5.23 -7.52 -9.04
CA LYS A 67 6.21 -6.87 -9.94
C LYS A 67 7.62 -6.93 -9.35
N ALA A 68 7.79 -6.59 -8.07
CA ALA A 68 9.07 -6.64 -7.39
C ALA A 68 9.64 -8.08 -7.33
N MET A 69 8.78 -9.08 -7.19
CA MET A 69 9.12 -10.50 -7.25
C MET A 69 9.30 -11.05 -8.68
N LYS A 70 9.06 -10.23 -9.71
CA LYS A 70 9.05 -10.65 -11.14
C LYS A 70 8.07 -11.79 -11.42
N LYS A 71 6.89 -11.74 -10.83
CA LYS A 71 5.81 -12.72 -11.00
C LYS A 71 4.75 -12.22 -11.98
N PRO A 72 3.95 -13.14 -12.58
CA PRO A 72 2.81 -12.76 -13.43
C PRO A 72 1.82 -11.88 -12.67
N THR A 73 1.29 -10.86 -13.35
CA THR A 73 0.39 -9.84 -12.77
C THR A 73 -0.96 -9.75 -13.47
N THR A 74 -1.16 -10.50 -14.56
CA THR A 74 -2.32 -10.35 -15.46
C THR A 74 -3.67 -10.43 -14.73
N ASP A 75 -3.85 -11.37 -13.81
CA ASP A 75 -5.13 -11.54 -13.10
C ASP A 75 -5.43 -10.33 -12.20
N ILE A 76 -4.41 -9.83 -11.49
CA ILE A 76 -4.52 -8.64 -10.64
C ILE A 76 -4.78 -7.39 -11.50
N GLU A 77 -4.08 -7.24 -12.63
CA GLU A 77 -4.31 -6.12 -13.54
C GLU A 77 -5.73 -6.09 -14.09
N ASN A 78 -6.30 -7.25 -14.45
CA ASN A 78 -7.68 -7.34 -14.92
C ASN A 78 -8.69 -6.93 -13.84
N VAL A 79 -8.45 -7.33 -12.59
CA VAL A 79 -9.28 -6.91 -11.45
C VAL A 79 -9.17 -5.40 -11.22
N LEU A 80 -7.97 -4.85 -11.27
CA LEU A 80 -7.73 -3.42 -11.09
C LEU A 80 -8.42 -2.58 -12.18
N VAL A 81 -8.37 -3.02 -13.45
CA VAL A 81 -9.12 -2.36 -14.53
C VAL A 81 -10.61 -2.28 -14.21
N LYS A 82 -11.20 -3.37 -13.72
CA LYS A 82 -12.61 -3.39 -13.32
C LYS A 82 -12.88 -2.44 -12.15
N LEU A 83 -12.11 -2.54 -11.08
CA LEU A 83 -12.32 -1.74 -9.87
C LEU A 83 -12.12 -0.24 -10.14
N THR A 84 -11.06 0.15 -10.87
CA THR A 84 -10.82 1.56 -11.22
C THR A 84 -11.91 2.14 -12.11
N THR A 85 -12.50 1.31 -12.98
CA THR A 85 -13.68 1.71 -13.78
C THR A 85 -14.91 1.88 -12.89
N ASP A 86 -15.20 0.94 -12.01
CA ASP A 86 -16.33 0.98 -11.07
C ASP A 86 -16.26 2.18 -10.10
N LEU A 87 -15.05 2.63 -9.76
CA LEU A 87 -14.77 3.76 -8.87
C LEU A 87 -14.70 5.11 -9.62
N ASP A 88 -14.82 5.10 -10.95
CA ASP A 88 -14.63 6.28 -11.79
C ASP A 88 -13.24 6.93 -11.63
N ILE A 89 -12.20 6.10 -11.59
CA ILE A 89 -10.79 6.48 -11.51
C ILE A 89 -9.93 5.70 -12.54
N PRO A 90 -10.33 5.63 -13.82
CA PRO A 90 -9.61 4.80 -14.80
C PRO A 90 -8.16 5.24 -15.01
N PHE A 91 -7.83 6.51 -14.76
CA PHE A 91 -6.48 7.05 -14.81
C PHE A 91 -5.52 6.38 -13.82
N ALA A 92 -6.03 5.85 -12.70
CA ALA A 92 -5.20 5.22 -11.67
C ALA A 92 -4.46 3.99 -12.20
N ILE A 93 -5.10 3.19 -13.05
CA ILE A 93 -4.48 1.99 -13.62
C ILE A 93 -3.35 2.36 -14.60
N ASP A 94 -3.50 3.45 -15.36
CA ASP A 94 -2.48 3.89 -16.30
C ASP A 94 -1.22 4.36 -15.55
N ILE A 95 -1.39 5.13 -14.48
CA ILE A 95 -0.29 5.56 -13.60
C ILE A 95 0.40 4.33 -12.98
N MET A 96 -0.35 3.40 -12.42
CA MET A 96 0.21 2.22 -11.72
C MET A 96 0.83 1.17 -12.64
N LYS A 97 0.48 1.18 -13.94
CA LYS A 97 1.10 0.32 -14.95
C LYS A 97 2.42 0.85 -15.49
N GLU A 98 2.75 2.13 -15.29
CA GLU A 98 4.07 2.64 -15.65
C GLU A 98 5.16 1.75 -15.03
N SER A 99 6.26 1.59 -15.72
CA SER A 99 7.39 0.77 -15.26
C SER A 99 8.61 1.66 -15.04
N ALA A 100 9.38 1.36 -13.99
CA ALA A 100 10.66 2.01 -13.79
C ALA A 100 11.59 1.76 -14.99
N PRO A 101 12.54 2.67 -15.25
CA PRO A 101 13.54 2.47 -16.30
C PRO A 101 14.27 1.14 -16.13
N ALA A 102 14.55 0.45 -17.25
CA ALA A 102 15.38 -0.75 -17.22
C ALA A 102 16.77 -0.39 -16.64
N ASN A 103 17.24 -1.16 -15.69
CA ASN A 103 18.51 -0.95 -14.98
C ASN A 103 18.55 0.33 -14.10
N ALA A 104 17.40 0.83 -13.63
CA ALA A 104 17.36 1.94 -12.68
C ALA A 104 18.22 1.63 -11.44
N SER A 105 18.99 2.64 -10.99
CA SER A 105 19.66 2.60 -9.68
C SER A 105 18.64 2.52 -8.54
N LYS A 106 19.11 2.25 -7.33
CA LYS A 106 18.24 2.23 -6.14
C LYS A 106 17.55 3.58 -5.93
N GLU A 107 18.25 4.65 -6.10
CA GLU A 107 17.78 6.03 -5.96
C GLU A 107 16.76 6.39 -7.04
N GLU A 108 17.01 6.00 -8.29
CA GLU A 108 16.08 6.20 -9.40
C GLU A 108 14.79 5.40 -9.23
N LEU A 109 14.89 4.17 -8.73
CA LEU A 109 13.72 3.33 -8.45
C LEU A 109 12.86 3.93 -7.31
N SER A 110 13.49 4.33 -6.22
CA SER A 110 12.80 4.98 -5.09
C SER A 110 12.10 6.27 -5.56
N LYS A 111 12.83 7.12 -6.30
CA LYS A 111 12.25 8.34 -6.88
C LYS A 111 11.07 8.05 -7.81
N PHE A 112 11.20 7.06 -8.69
CA PHE A 112 10.13 6.66 -9.61
C PHE A 112 8.86 6.26 -8.84
N MET A 113 8.99 5.43 -7.79
CA MET A 113 7.84 4.99 -6.99
C MET A 113 7.17 6.17 -6.28
N LYS A 114 7.96 7.11 -5.76
CA LYS A 114 7.42 8.34 -5.14
C LYS A 114 6.72 9.23 -6.15
N ASP A 115 7.30 9.41 -7.32
CA ASP A 115 6.71 10.21 -8.40
C ASP A 115 5.38 9.60 -8.88
N GLN A 116 5.26 8.25 -8.94
CA GLN A 116 3.99 7.57 -9.26
C GLN A 116 2.93 7.81 -8.18
N GLU A 117 3.29 7.67 -6.90
CA GLU A 117 2.38 7.93 -5.78
C GLU A 117 1.88 9.38 -5.80
N ASN A 118 2.78 10.34 -6.01
CA ASN A 118 2.42 11.75 -6.12
C ASN A 118 1.51 12.06 -7.31
N LYS A 119 1.75 11.44 -8.48
CA LYS A 119 0.87 11.56 -9.65
C LYS A 119 -0.53 11.03 -9.34
N LEU A 120 -0.63 9.90 -8.64
CA LEU A 120 -1.92 9.33 -8.26
C LEU A 120 -2.66 10.25 -7.30
N ILE A 121 -2.00 10.75 -6.26
CA ILE A 121 -2.58 11.71 -5.31
C ILE A 121 -3.10 12.96 -6.04
N ASP A 122 -2.28 13.55 -6.93
CA ASP A 122 -2.70 14.72 -7.70
C ASP A 122 -3.95 14.44 -8.53
N ALA A 123 -3.95 13.33 -9.29
CA ALA A 123 -5.08 12.96 -10.14
C ALA A 123 -6.34 12.67 -9.32
N MET A 124 -6.24 12.02 -8.16
CA MET A 124 -7.35 11.78 -7.25
C MET A 124 -7.93 13.10 -6.73
N MET A 125 -7.06 14.01 -6.28
CA MET A 125 -7.49 15.30 -5.75
C MET A 125 -8.10 16.16 -6.84
N GLU A 126 -7.57 16.22 -8.06
CA GLU A 126 -8.13 16.94 -9.19
C GLU A 126 -9.53 16.46 -9.57
N ASN A 127 -9.82 15.18 -9.37
CA ASN A 127 -11.11 14.55 -9.66
C ASN A 127 -12.06 14.47 -8.44
N ASP A 128 -11.76 15.16 -7.35
CA ASP A 128 -12.56 15.17 -6.12
C ASP A 128 -12.79 13.78 -5.50
N LYS A 129 -11.76 12.91 -5.55
CA LYS A 129 -11.77 11.53 -5.06
C LYS A 129 -10.95 11.35 -3.76
N ALA A 130 -10.96 12.32 -2.85
CA ALA A 130 -10.18 12.28 -1.62
C ALA A 130 -10.57 11.11 -0.70
N ASP A 131 -11.86 10.80 -0.61
CA ASP A 131 -12.40 9.65 0.14
C ASP A 131 -11.95 8.32 -0.47
N VAL A 132 -12.02 8.20 -1.80
CA VAL A 132 -11.56 7.02 -2.53
C VAL A 132 -10.06 6.81 -2.35
N GLU A 133 -9.26 7.89 -2.42
CA GLU A 133 -7.81 7.82 -2.20
C GLU A 133 -7.46 7.33 -0.79
N LEU A 134 -8.12 7.83 0.24
CA LEU A 134 -7.87 7.38 1.60
C LEU A 134 -8.25 5.91 1.83
N GLU A 135 -9.38 5.47 1.28
CA GLU A 135 -9.78 4.06 1.33
C GLU A 135 -8.76 3.17 0.59
N LEU A 136 -8.27 3.63 -0.57
CA LEU A 136 -7.24 2.93 -1.34
C LEU A 136 -5.93 2.83 -0.55
N LEU A 137 -5.43 3.94 0.00
CA LEU A 137 -4.21 3.97 0.81
C LEU A 137 -4.35 3.11 2.08
N GLY A 138 -5.54 3.11 2.70
CA GLY A 138 -5.84 2.23 3.83
C GLY A 138 -5.78 0.76 3.45
N GLY A 139 -6.32 0.38 2.29
CA GLY A 139 -6.21 -0.96 1.74
C GLY A 139 -4.77 -1.38 1.48
N MET A 140 -3.96 -0.50 0.89
CA MET A 140 -2.53 -0.73 0.68
C MET A 140 -1.79 -0.92 2.02
N ALA A 141 -2.10 -0.12 3.04
CA ALA A 141 -1.49 -0.22 4.35
C ALA A 141 -1.80 -1.57 5.02
N VAL A 142 -3.05 -2.03 4.93
CA VAL A 142 -3.46 -3.36 5.41
C VAL A 142 -2.65 -4.45 4.72
N GLU A 143 -2.59 -4.43 3.38
CA GLU A 143 -1.91 -5.47 2.63
C GLU A 143 -0.41 -5.49 2.89
N TYR A 144 0.26 -4.35 2.93
CA TYR A 144 1.69 -4.30 3.27
C TYR A 144 1.97 -4.79 4.69
N ALA A 145 1.08 -4.54 5.65
CA ALA A 145 1.21 -5.08 7.00
C ALA A 145 1.05 -6.62 7.00
N ILE A 146 0.12 -7.17 6.21
CA ILE A 146 -0.07 -8.61 6.03
C ILE A 146 1.17 -9.25 5.38
N VAL A 147 1.69 -8.65 4.31
CA VAL A 147 2.91 -9.11 3.64
C VAL A 147 4.09 -9.08 4.60
N TYR A 148 4.25 -8.00 5.38
CA TYR A 148 5.31 -7.88 6.38
C TYR A 148 5.17 -8.92 7.50
N ALA A 149 3.95 -9.28 7.88
CA ALA A 149 3.68 -10.33 8.88
C ALA A 149 3.90 -11.75 8.36
N ASN A 150 4.04 -11.94 7.05
CA ASN A 150 4.15 -13.27 6.45
C ASN A 150 5.38 -14.03 6.98
N PRO A 151 5.20 -15.26 7.49
CA PRO A 151 6.30 -16.08 8.00
C PRO A 151 7.39 -16.40 6.95
N GLY A 152 7.00 -16.39 5.66
CA GLY A 152 7.91 -16.60 4.54
C GLY A 152 8.67 -15.34 4.09
N LEU A 153 8.43 -14.20 4.74
CA LEU A 153 9.19 -12.98 4.49
C LEU A 153 10.47 -12.97 5.30
N VAL A 154 11.60 -12.81 4.63
CA VAL A 154 12.93 -12.71 5.23
C VAL A 154 13.51 -11.33 4.96
N VAL A 155 13.90 -10.63 6.01
CA VAL A 155 14.57 -9.31 5.96
C VAL A 155 16.05 -9.50 6.23
N LYS A 156 16.91 -8.90 5.41
CA LYS A 156 18.36 -8.98 5.55
C LYS A 156 18.89 -7.92 6.54
N GLY A 157 18.84 -8.24 7.82
CA GLY A 157 19.41 -7.45 8.90
C GLY A 157 18.40 -6.58 9.67
N ASP A 158 18.71 -6.39 10.94
CA ASP A 158 17.82 -5.73 11.91
C ASP A 158 17.56 -4.27 11.57
N ALA A 159 18.55 -3.55 11.04
CA ALA A 159 18.39 -2.14 10.65
C ALA A 159 17.36 -1.98 9.52
N ILE A 160 17.30 -2.92 8.55
CA ILE A 160 16.32 -2.90 7.47
C ILE A 160 14.93 -3.23 8.03
N SER A 161 14.84 -4.19 8.94
CA SER A 161 13.56 -4.55 9.59
C SER A 161 13.00 -3.38 10.40
N ALA A 162 13.82 -2.74 11.22
CA ALA A 162 13.44 -1.56 12.00
C ALA A 162 12.99 -0.40 11.10
N GLY A 163 13.74 -0.10 10.03
CA GLY A 163 13.41 0.95 9.06
C GLY A 163 12.07 0.69 8.36
N LEU A 164 11.80 -0.55 7.95
CA LEU A 164 10.50 -0.93 7.35
C LEU A 164 9.35 -0.75 8.34
N SER A 165 9.52 -1.19 9.59
CA SER A 165 8.51 -1.04 10.64
C SER A 165 8.22 0.44 10.90
N GLU A 166 9.24 1.27 11.11
CA GLU A 166 9.11 2.71 11.32
C GLU A 166 8.41 3.41 10.14
N ASN A 167 8.78 3.04 8.91
CA ASN A 167 8.18 3.57 7.70
C ASN A 167 6.67 3.25 7.63
N MET A 168 6.29 1.98 7.85
CA MET A 168 4.89 1.56 7.86
C MET A 168 4.09 2.27 8.95
N GLU A 169 4.63 2.36 10.17
CA GLU A 169 3.99 3.03 11.30
C GLU A 169 3.73 4.52 11.01
N LYS A 170 4.70 5.22 10.42
CA LYS A 170 4.54 6.63 9.99
C LYS A 170 3.46 6.78 8.93
N ARG A 171 3.46 5.93 7.90
CA ARG A 171 2.42 5.95 6.85
C ARG A 171 1.03 5.71 7.42
N ILE A 172 0.86 4.68 8.24
CA ILE A 172 -0.40 4.35 8.91
C ILE A 172 -0.87 5.54 9.77
N GLY A 173 0.03 6.16 10.53
CA GLY A 173 -0.29 7.30 11.37
C GLY A 173 -0.80 8.51 10.57
N ILE A 174 -0.19 8.82 9.43
CA ILE A 174 -0.64 9.90 8.54
C ILE A 174 -2.02 9.59 7.95
N ILE A 175 -2.24 8.37 7.46
CA ILE A 175 -3.55 7.95 6.92
C ILE A 175 -4.61 8.04 8.02
N GLN A 176 -4.33 7.58 9.24
CA GLN A 176 -5.24 7.69 10.39
C GLN A 176 -5.63 9.14 10.69
N GLN A 177 -4.63 10.04 10.74
CA GLN A 177 -4.86 11.44 11.03
C GLN A 177 -5.78 12.09 10.00
N ILE A 178 -5.46 11.93 8.71
CA ILE A 178 -6.25 12.52 7.63
C ILE A 178 -7.65 11.90 7.59
N THR A 179 -7.76 10.59 7.80
CA THR A 179 -9.05 9.89 7.86
C THR A 179 -9.93 10.45 8.98
N ALA A 180 -9.37 10.68 10.17
CA ALA A 180 -10.11 11.28 11.28
C ALA A 180 -10.57 12.72 10.98
N ASP A 181 -9.71 13.51 10.33
CA ASP A 181 -10.03 14.91 9.97
C ASP A 181 -11.11 14.99 8.89
N LEU A 182 -11.15 14.03 7.97
CA LEU A 182 -12.12 13.99 6.87
C LEU A 182 -13.40 13.23 7.19
N ALA A 183 -13.46 12.40 8.23
CA ALA A 183 -14.64 11.60 8.57
C ALA A 183 -15.91 12.45 8.79
N LYS A 184 -15.75 13.71 9.23
CA LYS A 184 -16.88 14.67 9.35
C LYS A 184 -17.52 15.06 8.01
N TYR A 185 -16.78 14.92 6.89
CA TYR A 185 -17.27 15.21 5.54
C TYR A 185 -17.63 13.94 4.78
N TYR A 186 -16.95 12.83 5.09
CA TYR A 186 -17.08 11.51 4.46
C TYR A 186 -17.28 10.46 5.55
N PRO A 187 -18.51 10.21 6.01
CA PRO A 187 -18.81 9.32 7.15
C PRO A 187 -18.27 7.88 6.99
N ASP A 188 -18.17 7.39 5.76
CA ASP A 188 -17.64 6.04 5.47
C ASP A 188 -16.18 5.88 5.92
N LEU A 189 -15.40 6.98 5.99
CA LEU A 189 -14.03 6.97 6.47
C LEU A 189 -13.90 6.62 7.97
N GLU A 190 -14.95 6.74 8.75
CA GLU A 190 -14.93 6.33 10.17
C GLU A 190 -14.65 4.82 10.30
N GLN A 191 -15.23 4.03 9.42
CA GLN A 191 -14.95 2.59 9.36
C GLN A 191 -13.50 2.29 8.96
N LEU A 192 -12.94 3.06 8.02
CA LEU A 192 -11.53 2.94 7.64
C LEU A 192 -10.64 3.24 8.85
N GLY A 193 -10.86 4.35 9.54
CA GLY A 193 -10.10 4.73 10.73
C GLY A 193 -10.07 3.62 11.80
N THR A 194 -11.23 2.99 12.05
CA THR A 194 -11.35 1.86 12.97
C THR A 194 -10.56 0.64 12.49
N THR A 195 -10.58 0.37 11.17
CA THR A 195 -9.90 -0.79 10.58
C THR A 195 -8.38 -0.67 10.66
N ILE A 196 -7.82 0.51 10.39
CA ILE A 196 -6.37 0.72 10.35
C ILE A 196 -5.76 1.06 11.72
N ALA A 197 -6.57 1.46 12.71
CA ALA A 197 -6.10 1.85 14.04
C ALA A 197 -5.15 0.82 14.71
N PRO A 198 -5.40 -0.51 14.68
CA PRO A 198 -4.51 -1.48 15.32
C PRO A 198 -3.22 -1.76 14.52
N LEU A 199 -3.12 -1.37 13.25
CA LEU A 199 -2.04 -1.83 12.36
C LEU A 199 -0.65 -1.36 12.83
N SER A 200 -0.53 -0.13 13.32
CA SER A 200 0.75 0.40 13.79
C SER A 200 1.33 -0.45 14.92
N GLY A 201 0.51 -0.75 15.94
CA GLY A 201 0.92 -1.63 17.04
C GLY A 201 1.23 -3.07 16.61
N MET A 202 0.50 -3.58 15.61
CA MET A 202 0.78 -4.91 15.03
C MET A 202 2.12 -4.94 14.31
N VAL A 203 2.44 -3.94 13.50
CA VAL A 203 3.73 -3.83 12.79
C VAL A 203 4.89 -3.75 13.79
N ALA A 204 4.78 -2.92 14.82
CA ALA A 204 5.80 -2.82 15.88
C ALA A 204 6.00 -4.16 16.61
N THR A 205 4.92 -4.89 16.90
CA THR A 205 4.96 -6.21 17.54
C THR A 205 5.68 -7.24 16.66
N ILE A 206 5.40 -7.25 15.35
CA ILE A 206 6.05 -8.14 14.39
C ILE A 206 7.54 -7.84 14.31
N ASN A 207 7.95 -6.57 14.27
CA ASN A 207 9.36 -6.19 14.27
C ASN A 207 10.08 -6.71 15.52
N THR A 208 9.50 -6.49 16.70
CA THR A 208 10.04 -6.99 17.98
C THR A 208 10.20 -8.51 17.98
N ALA A 209 9.23 -9.25 17.43
CA ALA A 209 9.28 -10.69 17.33
C ALA A 209 10.41 -11.16 16.38
N ARG A 210 10.63 -10.45 15.25
CA ARG A 210 11.73 -10.75 14.31
C ARG A 210 13.09 -10.51 14.93
N GLU A 211 13.28 -9.39 15.62
CA GLU A 211 14.52 -9.08 16.34
C GLU A 211 14.82 -10.11 17.45
N SER A 212 13.79 -10.57 18.16
CA SER A 212 13.92 -11.59 19.20
C SER A 212 14.35 -12.95 18.60
N LYS A 213 13.79 -13.32 17.44
CA LYS A 213 14.19 -14.55 16.73
C LYS A 213 15.63 -14.49 16.27
N ALA A 214 16.07 -13.39 15.69
CA ALA A 214 17.45 -13.20 15.23
C ALA A 214 18.51 -13.28 16.34
N LYS A 215 18.12 -13.00 17.60
CA LYS A 215 19.02 -13.15 18.77
C LYS A 215 19.15 -14.59 19.29
N ILE A 216 18.27 -15.48 18.84
CA ILE A 216 18.24 -16.90 19.27
C ILE A 216 18.98 -17.79 18.26
N GLU A 217 19.00 -17.40 16.99
CA GLU A 217 19.74 -18.07 15.90
C GLU A 217 21.21 -17.64 15.88
#